data_7ba879624ef22d13f529743e17c29944
#
_entry.id   7ba879624ef22d13f529743e17c29944
#
_cell.length_a   1.000
_cell.length_b   1.000
_cell.length_c   1.000
_cell.angle_alpha   90.00
_cell.angle_beta   90.00
_cell.angle_gamma   90.00
#
_symmetry.space_group_name_H-M   'P 1'
#
loop_
_entity.id
_entity.type
_entity.pdbx_description
1 polymer ?
#
loop_
_entity_poly.entity_id
_entity_poly.type
_entity_poly.pdbx_seq_one_letter_code
_entity_poly.pdbx_strand_id
1 'polypeptide(L)'
;MSINTLEYLAEAWFQAYQTWVSSHNTLNRVRGYLDNYIIPKFGDYKPDKIESADIQLWLNDLAKKSKKSVESGVKRANKGCAKDFGAVIHKLKDIFDYGITNYGLTANPVNAIKIPPKPKSTKKCIMVLHDDSLARWLNYLESLDNNRANRRFKLICNTLLASALRINELLALTIDDLNFEESSISVNKTLLWKTANKKTRTKGKVICKEHPKLMQAIALFQFLCLYLRHFEIFTMK
;
A
#
# COMPACT_ATOMS: atom_id res chain seq x y z
N MET A 1 1.48 -35.27 8.88
CA MET A 1 2.12 -34.43 9.91
C MET A 1 0.99 -33.70 10.65
N SER A 2 0.89 -33.92 11.97
CA SER A 2 -0.13 -33.23 12.77
C SER A 2 0.27 -31.75 12.95
N ILE A 3 -0.63 -30.83 12.58
CA ILE A 3 -0.43 -29.41 12.86
C ILE A 3 -0.67 -29.16 14.33
N ASN A 4 0.37 -28.72 15.03
CA ASN A 4 0.27 -28.47 16.47
C ASN A 4 -0.24 -27.07 16.80
N THR A 5 -0.04 -26.05 15.92
CA THR A 5 -0.42 -24.66 16.19
C THR A 5 -0.93 -23.95 14.95
N LEU A 6 -1.81 -22.93 15.15
CA LEU A 6 -2.27 -22.08 14.05
C LEU A 6 -1.14 -21.23 13.48
N GLU A 7 -0.15 -20.86 14.28
CA GLU A 7 1.02 -20.12 13.78
C GLU A 7 1.76 -20.91 12.69
N TYR A 8 2.01 -22.21 12.92
CA TYR A 8 2.64 -23.06 11.93
C TYR A 8 1.83 -23.14 10.63
N LEU A 9 0.51 -23.31 10.73
CA LEU A 9 -0.39 -23.34 9.58
C LEU A 9 -0.39 -22.02 8.82
N ALA A 10 -0.42 -20.89 9.54
CA ALA A 10 -0.41 -19.55 8.96
C ALA A 10 0.91 -19.25 8.23
N GLU A 11 2.05 -19.68 8.77
CA GLU A 11 3.35 -19.54 8.11
C GLU A 11 3.44 -20.42 6.84
N ALA A 12 2.98 -21.65 6.91
CA ALA A 12 2.94 -22.56 5.74
C ALA A 12 2.05 -21.98 4.63
N TRP A 13 0.85 -21.50 5.00
CA TRP A 13 -0.04 -20.81 4.07
C TRP A 13 0.61 -19.56 3.49
N PHE A 14 1.27 -18.75 4.31
CA PHE A 14 1.90 -17.52 3.83
C PHE A 14 3.05 -17.78 2.87
N GLN A 15 3.83 -18.83 3.07
CA GLN A 15 4.84 -19.26 2.11
C GLN A 15 4.23 -19.65 0.76
N ALA A 16 3.15 -20.43 0.75
CA ALA A 16 2.41 -20.73 -0.46
C ALA A 16 1.80 -19.46 -1.10
N TYR A 17 1.23 -18.57 -0.31
CA TYR A 17 0.65 -17.32 -0.78
C TYR A 17 1.67 -16.41 -1.49
N GLN A 18 2.94 -16.43 -1.05
CA GLN A 18 4.01 -15.64 -1.68
C GLN A 18 4.33 -16.09 -3.11
N THR A 19 4.09 -17.35 -3.47
CA THR A 19 4.34 -17.83 -4.83
C THR A 19 3.34 -17.31 -5.85
N TRP A 20 2.14 -16.96 -5.40
CA TRP A 20 1.05 -16.49 -6.28
C TRP A 20 0.92 -14.97 -6.34
N VAL A 21 1.45 -14.27 -5.33
CA VAL A 21 1.30 -12.81 -5.23
C VAL A 21 2.62 -12.12 -5.48
N SER A 22 2.73 -11.44 -6.60
CA SER A 22 3.93 -10.67 -6.98
C SER A 22 4.04 -9.30 -6.30
N SER A 23 2.93 -8.78 -5.73
CA SER A 23 2.90 -7.44 -5.14
C SER A 23 3.48 -7.42 -3.73
N HIS A 24 4.66 -6.82 -3.56
CA HIS A 24 5.29 -6.66 -2.24
C HIS A 24 4.42 -5.88 -1.23
N ASN A 25 3.68 -4.87 -1.69
CA ASN A 25 2.78 -4.12 -0.80
C ASN A 25 1.65 -5.00 -0.27
N THR A 26 1.13 -5.90 -1.11
CA THR A 26 0.11 -6.87 -0.70
C THR A 26 0.68 -7.87 0.29
N LEU A 27 1.87 -8.42 0.01
CA LEU A 27 2.55 -9.34 0.92
C LEU A 27 2.84 -8.70 2.29
N ASN A 28 3.36 -7.47 2.31
CA ASN A 28 3.62 -6.74 3.54
C ASN A 28 2.34 -6.49 4.34
N ARG A 29 1.24 -6.15 3.67
CA ARG A 29 -0.06 -5.95 4.31
C ARG A 29 -0.60 -7.24 4.92
N VAL A 30 -0.55 -8.35 4.18
CA VAL A 30 -0.98 -9.66 4.66
C VAL A 30 -0.10 -10.12 5.82
N ARG A 31 1.22 -9.97 5.73
CA ARG A 31 2.13 -10.23 6.85
C ARG A 31 1.76 -9.43 8.08
N GLY A 32 1.42 -8.15 7.91
CA GLY A 32 0.95 -7.30 8.99
C GLY A 32 -0.35 -7.81 9.62
N TYR A 33 -1.25 -8.44 8.87
CA TYR A 33 -2.46 -9.06 9.43
C TYR A 33 -2.11 -10.30 10.28
N LEU A 34 -1.16 -11.10 9.84
CA LEU A 34 -0.68 -12.26 10.61
C LEU A 34 -0.01 -11.80 11.90
N ASP A 35 1.00 -10.94 11.82
CA ASP A 35 1.86 -10.56 12.95
C ASP A 35 1.14 -9.71 13.99
N ASN A 36 0.19 -8.87 13.59
CA ASN A 36 -0.44 -7.94 14.51
C ASN A 36 -1.81 -8.40 15.05
N TYR A 37 -2.47 -9.36 14.37
CA TYR A 37 -3.85 -9.73 14.71
C TYR A 37 -4.04 -11.22 14.88
N ILE A 38 -3.69 -12.05 13.89
CA ILE A 38 -4.03 -13.48 13.88
C ILE A 38 -3.13 -14.26 14.84
N ILE A 39 -1.81 -14.19 14.65
CA ILE A 39 -0.83 -14.94 15.47
C ILE A 39 -0.90 -14.54 16.94
N PRO A 40 -0.95 -13.25 17.33
CA PRO A 40 -1.04 -12.87 18.74
C PRO A 40 -2.32 -13.35 19.43
N LYS A 41 -3.39 -13.65 18.67
CA LYS A 41 -4.65 -14.10 19.25
C LYS A 41 -4.79 -15.62 19.25
N PHE A 42 -4.44 -16.27 18.15
CA PHE A 42 -4.73 -17.69 17.95
C PHE A 42 -3.48 -18.54 17.64
N GLY A 43 -2.29 -17.93 17.57
CA GLY A 43 -1.07 -18.61 17.12
C GLY A 43 -0.77 -19.88 17.86
N ASP A 44 -0.89 -19.88 19.19
CA ASP A 44 -0.59 -21.01 20.07
C ASP A 44 -1.69 -22.08 20.12
N TYR A 45 -2.88 -21.79 19.56
CA TYR A 45 -3.99 -22.73 19.59
C TYR A 45 -3.83 -23.80 18.50
N LYS A 46 -4.30 -25.00 18.82
CA LYS A 46 -4.50 -26.04 17.79
C LYS A 46 -5.66 -25.62 16.89
N PRO A 47 -5.50 -25.67 15.54
CA PRO A 47 -6.56 -25.25 14.61
C PRO A 47 -7.91 -25.94 14.85
N ASP A 48 -7.89 -27.24 15.17
CA ASP A 48 -9.10 -28.04 15.45
C ASP A 48 -9.84 -27.63 16.73
N LYS A 49 -9.20 -26.86 17.61
CA LYS A 49 -9.76 -26.40 18.88
C LYS A 49 -10.28 -24.96 18.84
N ILE A 50 -10.14 -24.29 17.69
CA ILE A 50 -10.63 -22.93 17.52
C ILE A 50 -12.09 -22.99 17.07
N GLU A 51 -12.97 -22.47 17.93
CA GLU A 51 -14.41 -22.46 17.67
C GLU A 51 -14.86 -21.17 16.98
N SER A 52 -15.97 -21.26 16.24
CA SER A 52 -16.57 -20.09 15.60
C SER A 52 -16.97 -19.02 16.60
N ALA A 53 -17.39 -19.41 17.81
CA ALA A 53 -17.76 -18.48 18.88
C ALA A 53 -16.58 -17.60 19.31
N ASP A 54 -15.38 -18.18 19.49
CA ASP A 54 -14.18 -17.43 19.87
C ASP A 54 -13.77 -16.41 18.81
N ILE A 55 -13.85 -16.82 17.55
CA ILE A 55 -13.54 -15.94 16.42
C ILE A 55 -14.57 -14.80 16.34
N GLN A 56 -15.86 -15.10 16.53
CA GLN A 56 -16.92 -14.07 16.49
C GLN A 56 -16.75 -13.05 17.63
N LEU A 57 -16.44 -13.48 18.83
CA LEU A 57 -16.16 -12.59 19.97
C LEU A 57 -14.96 -11.69 19.70
N TRP A 58 -13.87 -12.26 19.20
CA TRP A 58 -12.68 -11.50 18.85
C TRP A 58 -12.96 -10.48 17.74
N LEU A 59 -13.71 -10.88 16.70
CA LEU A 59 -14.11 -9.98 15.61
C LEU A 59 -14.96 -8.82 16.10
N ASN A 60 -15.91 -9.09 16.99
CA ASN A 60 -16.75 -8.06 17.60
C ASN A 60 -15.91 -7.06 18.42
N ASP A 61 -14.89 -7.52 19.13
CA ASP A 61 -13.95 -6.64 19.86
C ASP A 61 -13.11 -5.79 18.89
N LEU A 62 -12.60 -6.36 17.79
CA LEU A 62 -11.91 -5.60 16.75
C LEU A 62 -12.82 -4.54 16.13
N ALA A 63 -14.07 -4.86 15.86
CA ALA A 63 -15.06 -3.92 15.32
C ALA A 63 -15.35 -2.76 16.31
N LYS A 64 -15.50 -3.06 17.60
CA LYS A 64 -15.66 -2.04 18.67
C LYS A 64 -14.47 -1.11 18.76
N LYS A 65 -13.24 -1.66 18.74
CA LYS A 65 -12.00 -0.88 18.75
C LYS A 65 -11.88 -0.01 17.50
N SER A 66 -12.24 -0.55 16.33
CA SER A 66 -12.26 0.20 15.08
C SER A 66 -13.24 1.37 15.12
N LYS A 67 -14.45 1.16 15.65
CA LYS A 67 -15.48 2.20 15.81
C LYS A 67 -14.97 3.34 16.70
N LYS A 68 -14.45 3.01 17.89
CA LYS A 68 -13.86 4.00 18.81
C LYS A 68 -12.72 4.80 18.16
N SER A 69 -11.85 4.15 17.37
CA SER A 69 -10.75 4.84 16.67
C SER A 69 -11.24 5.82 15.60
N VAL A 70 -12.36 5.51 14.92
CA VAL A 70 -12.96 6.42 13.95
C VAL A 70 -13.64 7.60 14.64
N GLU A 71 -14.37 7.36 15.72
CA GLU A 71 -15.08 8.39 16.50
C GLU A 71 -14.10 9.36 17.18
N SER A 72 -12.99 8.87 17.72
CA SER A 72 -11.97 9.71 18.37
C SER A 72 -11.10 10.52 17.42
N GLY A 73 -11.23 10.34 16.10
CA GLY A 73 -10.43 11.06 15.10
C GLY A 73 -8.93 10.75 15.14
N VAL A 74 -8.49 9.77 15.93
CA VAL A 74 -7.08 9.43 16.08
C VAL A 74 -6.55 8.87 14.75
N LYS A 75 -5.65 9.61 14.11
CA LYS A 75 -5.09 9.25 12.80
C LYS A 75 -4.18 8.01 12.84
N ARG A 76 -3.61 7.67 13.98
CA ARG A 76 -2.80 6.46 14.17
C ARG A 76 -3.68 5.37 14.75
N ALA A 77 -3.79 4.24 14.04
CA ALA A 77 -4.40 3.04 14.62
C ALA A 77 -3.60 2.63 15.85
N ASN A 78 -4.25 2.60 17.02
CA ASN A 78 -3.64 2.02 18.19
C ASN A 78 -3.28 0.56 17.92
N LYS A 79 -2.19 0.08 18.51
CA LYS A 79 -1.75 -1.32 18.39
C LYS A 79 -2.95 -2.24 18.70
N GLY A 80 -3.34 -3.09 17.74
CA GLY A 80 -4.51 -3.96 17.88
C GLY A 80 -5.83 -3.40 17.35
N CYS A 81 -5.85 -2.22 16.72
CA CYS A 81 -7.03 -1.65 16.06
C CYS A 81 -6.98 -1.87 14.54
N ALA A 82 -7.69 -2.85 14.03
CA ALA A 82 -7.80 -3.11 12.61
C ALA A 82 -8.90 -2.24 11.99
N LYS A 83 -8.54 -1.23 11.21
CA LYS A 83 -9.54 -0.47 10.42
C LYS A 83 -10.27 -1.38 9.40
N ASP A 84 -9.57 -2.37 8.89
CA ASP A 84 -10.09 -3.36 7.94
C ASP A 84 -10.11 -4.77 8.55
N PHE A 85 -10.86 -4.91 9.65
CA PHE A 85 -11.03 -6.19 10.34
C PHE A 85 -11.66 -7.27 9.42
N GLY A 86 -12.46 -6.89 8.44
CA GLY A 86 -12.98 -7.82 7.44
C GLY A 86 -11.88 -8.48 6.63
N ALA A 87 -10.86 -7.71 6.19
CA ALA A 87 -9.72 -8.30 5.48
C ALA A 87 -8.89 -9.24 6.36
N VAL A 88 -8.79 -8.97 7.66
CA VAL A 88 -8.12 -9.88 8.61
C VAL A 88 -8.86 -11.22 8.69
N ILE A 89 -10.20 -11.18 8.81
CA ILE A 89 -11.04 -12.39 8.87
C ILE A 89 -10.97 -13.17 7.56
N HIS A 90 -10.98 -12.51 6.40
CA HIS A 90 -10.82 -13.20 5.12
C HIS A 90 -9.48 -13.94 5.04
N LYS A 91 -8.39 -13.35 5.58
CA LYS A 91 -7.10 -14.05 5.62
C LYS A 91 -7.10 -15.22 6.60
N LEU A 92 -7.77 -15.09 7.71
CA LEU A 92 -7.97 -16.24 8.62
C LEU A 92 -8.76 -17.36 7.94
N LYS A 93 -9.80 -17.02 7.17
CA LYS A 93 -10.55 -17.98 6.36
C LYS A 93 -9.64 -18.71 5.36
N ASP A 94 -8.83 -17.95 4.59
CA ASP A 94 -7.89 -18.51 3.61
C ASP A 94 -6.91 -19.50 4.27
N ILE A 95 -6.45 -19.24 5.50
CA ILE A 95 -5.55 -20.11 6.26
C ILE A 95 -6.24 -21.43 6.62
N PHE A 96 -7.49 -21.37 7.11
CA PHE A 96 -8.24 -22.59 7.43
C PHE A 96 -8.58 -23.41 6.17
N ASP A 97 -8.97 -22.76 5.08
CA ASP A 97 -9.24 -23.44 3.80
C ASP A 97 -7.99 -24.14 3.27
N TYR A 98 -6.81 -23.50 3.42
CA TYR A 98 -5.52 -24.13 3.12
C TYR A 98 -5.24 -25.33 4.03
N GLY A 99 -5.59 -25.24 5.31
CA GLY A 99 -5.47 -26.32 6.28
C GLY A 99 -6.35 -27.53 5.94
N ILE A 100 -7.57 -27.29 5.47
CA ILE A 100 -8.46 -28.36 5.00
C ILE A 100 -7.83 -29.07 3.79
N THR A 101 -7.37 -28.29 2.80
CA THR A 101 -6.86 -28.85 1.55
C THR A 101 -5.55 -29.62 1.72
N ASN A 102 -4.63 -29.11 2.56
CA ASN A 102 -3.25 -29.63 2.61
C ASN A 102 -2.93 -30.43 3.88
N TYR A 103 -3.72 -30.28 4.93
CA TYR A 103 -3.39 -30.86 6.25
C TYR A 103 -4.55 -31.63 6.88
N GLY A 104 -5.67 -31.79 6.16
CA GLY A 104 -6.77 -32.64 6.60
C GLY A 104 -7.60 -32.08 7.76
N LEU A 105 -7.66 -30.75 7.93
CA LEU A 105 -8.62 -30.14 8.85
C LEU A 105 -10.05 -30.47 8.41
N THR A 106 -10.93 -30.74 9.36
CA THR A 106 -12.29 -31.21 9.07
C THR A 106 -13.25 -30.08 8.67
N ALA A 107 -13.06 -28.88 9.21
CA ALA A 107 -13.96 -27.76 8.96
C ALA A 107 -13.23 -26.40 9.08
N ASN A 108 -13.82 -25.39 8.46
CA ASN A 108 -13.38 -24.00 8.60
C ASN A 108 -14.33 -23.24 9.53
N PRO A 109 -13.92 -22.93 10.78
CA PRO A 109 -14.79 -22.26 11.75
C PRO A 109 -15.16 -20.83 11.35
N VAL A 110 -14.43 -20.24 10.36
CA VAL A 110 -14.70 -18.88 9.88
C VAL A 110 -15.93 -18.81 8.99
N ASN A 111 -16.38 -19.94 8.41
CA ASN A 111 -17.54 -19.94 7.51
C ASN A 111 -18.84 -19.53 8.19
N ALA A 112 -18.99 -19.76 9.49
CA ALA A 112 -20.18 -19.41 10.26
C ALA A 112 -20.15 -17.95 10.79
N ILE A 113 -19.07 -17.20 10.54
CA ILE A 113 -18.86 -15.86 11.11
C ILE A 113 -19.65 -14.79 10.36
N LYS A 114 -20.33 -13.93 11.13
CA LYS A 114 -21.00 -12.75 10.61
C LYS A 114 -20.10 -11.52 10.80
N ILE A 115 -19.64 -10.93 9.67
CA ILE A 115 -18.76 -9.76 9.70
C ILE A 115 -19.61 -8.51 9.99
N PRO A 116 -19.33 -7.78 11.10
CA PRO A 116 -20.03 -6.54 11.41
C PRO A 116 -19.81 -5.49 10.33
N PRO A 117 -20.75 -4.55 10.12
CA PRO A 117 -20.56 -3.45 9.19
C PRO A 117 -19.37 -2.59 9.62
N LYS A 118 -18.57 -2.18 8.63
CA LYS A 118 -17.47 -1.23 8.88
C LYS A 118 -18.01 0.10 9.38
N PRO A 119 -17.36 0.73 10.38
CA PRO A 119 -17.76 2.06 10.82
C PRO A 119 -17.66 3.01 9.64
N LYS A 120 -18.72 3.81 9.42
CA LYS A 120 -18.71 4.84 8.38
C LYS A 120 -17.64 5.86 8.72
N SER A 121 -16.54 5.87 7.97
CA SER A 121 -15.60 6.97 8.01
C SER A 121 -16.35 8.23 7.57
N THR A 122 -16.12 9.38 8.23
CA THR A 122 -16.52 10.68 7.71
C THR A 122 -16.13 10.72 6.24
N LYS A 123 -17.10 10.99 5.35
CA LYS A 123 -16.84 11.07 3.91
C LYS A 123 -15.63 11.98 3.72
N LYS A 124 -14.54 11.43 3.21
CA LYS A 124 -13.43 12.27 2.78
C LYS A 124 -13.98 13.16 1.67
N CYS A 125 -14.11 14.44 1.96
CA CYS A 125 -14.37 15.41 0.92
C CYS A 125 -13.20 15.32 -0.06
N ILE A 126 -13.47 15.01 -1.31
CA ILE A 126 -12.46 15.09 -2.36
C ILE A 126 -12.19 16.58 -2.52
N MET A 127 -11.05 17.03 -2.03
CA MET A 127 -10.61 18.40 -2.24
C MET A 127 -10.11 18.52 -3.67
N VAL A 128 -10.91 19.17 -4.50
CA VAL A 128 -10.49 19.60 -5.84
C VAL A 128 -9.86 20.97 -5.68
N LEU A 129 -8.69 21.19 -6.26
CA LEU A 129 -8.10 22.52 -6.36
C LEU A 129 -8.91 23.32 -7.39
N HIS A 130 -9.67 24.31 -6.91
CA HIS A 130 -10.30 25.29 -7.77
C HIS A 130 -9.24 26.26 -8.33
N ASP A 131 -9.55 26.95 -9.41
CA ASP A 131 -8.62 27.80 -10.16
C ASP A 131 -7.88 28.81 -9.28
N ASP A 132 -8.57 29.48 -8.36
CA ASP A 132 -7.96 30.41 -7.41
C ASP A 132 -6.97 29.75 -6.46
N SER A 133 -7.26 28.52 -6.05
CA SER A 133 -6.38 27.75 -5.15
C SER A 133 -5.18 27.21 -5.91
N LEU A 134 -5.36 26.84 -7.17
CA LEU A 134 -4.28 26.44 -8.07
C LEU A 134 -3.36 27.62 -8.38
N ALA A 135 -3.92 28.79 -8.71
CA ALA A 135 -3.15 30.02 -8.95
C ALA A 135 -2.30 30.41 -7.72
N ARG A 136 -2.90 30.37 -6.52
CA ARG A 136 -2.15 30.63 -5.27
C ARG A 136 -1.03 29.61 -5.05
N TRP A 137 -1.28 28.34 -5.37
CA TRP A 137 -0.27 27.31 -5.26
C TRP A 137 0.89 27.51 -6.25
N LEU A 138 0.60 27.85 -7.50
CA LEU A 138 1.62 28.15 -8.51
C LEU A 138 2.45 29.37 -8.11
N ASN A 139 1.81 30.46 -7.68
CA ASN A 139 2.50 31.64 -7.18
C ASN A 139 3.41 31.34 -5.96
N TYR A 140 2.95 30.46 -5.06
CA TYR A 140 3.79 30.00 -3.95
C TYR A 140 5.02 29.21 -4.47
N LEU A 141 4.85 28.32 -5.44
CA LEU A 141 5.98 27.60 -6.01
C LEU A 141 7.00 28.56 -6.62
N GLU A 142 6.54 29.60 -7.35
CA GLU A 142 7.44 30.60 -7.94
C GLU A 142 8.15 31.44 -6.88
N SER A 143 7.51 31.75 -5.76
CA SER A 143 8.09 32.54 -4.66
C SER A 143 9.17 31.82 -3.86
N LEU A 144 9.33 30.51 -4.04
CA LEU A 144 10.35 29.75 -3.32
C LEU A 144 11.76 30.13 -3.76
N ASP A 145 12.69 30.20 -2.81
CA ASP A 145 14.12 30.46 -3.08
C ASP A 145 14.70 29.48 -4.10
N ASN A 146 15.64 29.93 -4.91
CA ASN A 146 16.27 29.13 -5.96
C ASN A 146 17.39 28.23 -5.43
N ASN A 147 17.11 27.43 -4.40
CA ASN A 147 18.04 26.42 -3.90
C ASN A 147 17.80 25.03 -4.55
N ARG A 148 18.73 24.10 -4.41
CA ARG A 148 18.67 22.75 -5.02
C ARG A 148 17.42 21.97 -4.61
N ALA A 149 16.99 22.09 -3.35
CA ALA A 149 15.81 21.38 -2.83
C ALA A 149 14.51 21.93 -3.44
N ASN A 150 14.38 23.25 -3.48
CA ASN A 150 13.21 23.93 -4.03
C ASN A 150 13.10 23.74 -5.54
N ARG A 151 14.22 23.76 -6.28
CA ARG A 151 14.24 23.42 -7.71
C ARG A 151 13.67 22.02 -7.98
N ARG A 152 14.12 21.01 -7.22
CA ARG A 152 13.59 19.64 -7.30
C ARG A 152 12.11 19.59 -6.96
N PHE A 153 11.72 20.29 -5.92
CA PHE A 153 10.32 20.34 -5.49
C PHE A 153 9.42 20.99 -6.55
N LYS A 154 9.82 22.14 -7.11
CA LYS A 154 9.12 22.80 -8.22
C LYS A 154 8.99 21.85 -9.43
N LEU A 155 10.08 21.19 -9.82
CA LEU A 155 10.08 20.24 -10.94
C LEU A 155 9.09 19.10 -10.72
N ILE A 156 9.11 18.49 -9.54
CA ILE A 156 8.18 17.40 -9.18
C ILE A 156 6.73 17.89 -9.25
N CYS A 157 6.42 19.03 -8.64
CA CYS A 157 5.06 19.57 -8.63
C CYS A 157 4.56 19.91 -10.04
N ASN A 158 5.36 20.60 -10.83
CA ASN A 158 4.99 20.99 -12.18
C ASN A 158 4.83 19.76 -13.10
N THR A 159 5.71 18.77 -12.97
CA THR A 159 5.58 17.53 -13.74
C THR A 159 4.31 16.77 -13.36
N LEU A 160 4.00 16.64 -12.06
CA LEU A 160 2.77 15.96 -11.63
C LEU A 160 1.51 16.68 -12.11
N LEU A 161 1.47 18.02 -12.06
CA LEU A 161 0.36 18.81 -12.57
C LEU A 161 0.19 18.65 -14.08
N ALA A 162 1.30 18.67 -14.82
CA ALA A 162 1.27 18.57 -16.27
C ALA A 162 0.94 17.16 -16.79
N SER A 163 1.44 16.12 -16.11
CA SER A 163 1.38 14.74 -16.62
C SER A 163 0.33 13.87 -15.95
N ALA A 164 -0.25 14.30 -14.84
CA ALA A 164 -1.13 13.48 -13.99
C ALA A 164 -0.53 12.11 -13.57
N LEU A 165 0.80 11.99 -13.61
CA LEU A 165 1.51 10.78 -13.19
C LEU A 165 1.31 10.51 -11.69
N ARG A 166 1.35 9.22 -11.30
CA ARG A 166 1.49 8.90 -9.89
C ARG A 166 2.91 9.21 -9.42
N ILE A 167 3.05 9.65 -8.18
CA ILE A 167 4.37 10.03 -7.63
C ILE A 167 5.43 8.94 -7.80
N ASN A 168 5.08 7.67 -7.67
CA ASN A 168 6.02 6.56 -7.82
C ASN A 168 6.38 6.27 -9.29
N GLU A 169 5.53 6.62 -10.24
CA GLU A 169 5.81 6.59 -11.68
C GLU A 169 6.78 7.72 -12.03
N LEU A 170 6.49 8.95 -11.56
CA LEU A 170 7.40 10.08 -11.74
C LEU A 170 8.81 9.80 -11.19
N LEU A 171 8.89 9.28 -9.97
CA LEU A 171 10.19 8.99 -9.34
C LEU A 171 10.96 7.84 -10.01
N ALA A 172 10.29 7.04 -10.83
CA ALA A 172 10.92 5.97 -11.61
C ALA A 172 11.44 6.44 -12.98
N LEU A 173 11.05 7.64 -13.44
CA LEU A 173 11.46 8.16 -14.76
C LEU A 173 12.97 8.33 -14.84
N THR A 174 13.50 7.99 -16.00
CA THR A 174 14.88 8.25 -16.42
C THR A 174 14.85 9.11 -17.69
N ILE A 175 16.02 9.61 -18.09
CA ILE A 175 16.14 10.43 -19.29
C ILE A 175 15.69 9.69 -20.55
N ASP A 176 15.91 8.37 -20.59
CA ASP A 176 15.54 7.50 -21.70
C ASP A 176 14.02 7.32 -21.86
N ASP A 177 13.24 7.71 -20.84
CA ASP A 177 11.77 7.66 -20.89
C ASP A 177 11.18 8.95 -21.51
N LEU A 178 12.02 9.95 -21.78
CA LEU A 178 11.62 11.25 -22.31
C LEU A 178 11.90 11.32 -23.81
N ASN A 179 10.87 11.50 -24.61
CA ASN A 179 11.01 11.80 -26.02
C ASN A 179 10.76 13.30 -26.26
N PHE A 180 11.85 14.04 -26.49
CA PHE A 180 11.79 15.49 -26.68
C PHE A 180 11.26 15.89 -28.06
N GLU A 181 11.39 15.03 -29.07
CA GLU A 181 10.91 15.28 -30.44
C GLU A 181 9.38 15.16 -30.49
N GLU A 182 8.83 14.09 -29.90
CA GLU A 182 7.40 13.85 -29.84
C GLU A 182 6.72 14.51 -28.64
N SER A 183 7.46 15.20 -27.77
CA SER A 183 6.95 15.79 -26.54
C SER A 183 6.17 14.77 -25.70
N SER A 184 6.72 13.56 -25.56
CA SER A 184 6.05 12.44 -24.88
C SER A 184 6.89 11.83 -23.77
N ILE A 185 6.21 11.22 -22.78
CA ILE A 185 6.85 10.46 -21.69
C ILE A 185 6.39 9.01 -21.78
N SER A 186 7.36 8.08 -21.76
CA SER A 186 7.09 6.66 -21.71
C SER A 186 6.97 6.20 -20.25
N VAL A 187 5.76 5.86 -19.80
CA VAL A 187 5.50 5.39 -18.44
C VAL A 187 5.47 3.87 -18.44
N ASN A 188 6.59 3.26 -18.15
CA ASN A 188 6.77 1.80 -18.21
C ASN A 188 7.25 1.19 -16.90
N LYS A 189 7.46 2.01 -15.86
CA LYS A 189 8.02 1.56 -14.58
C LYS A 189 7.51 2.38 -13.41
N THR A 190 7.57 1.79 -12.22
CA THR A 190 7.20 2.45 -10.97
C THR A 190 8.15 2.05 -9.85
N LEU A 191 8.44 2.97 -8.94
CA LEU A 191 9.21 2.66 -7.75
C LEU A 191 8.33 2.03 -6.68
N LEU A 192 8.83 0.97 -6.08
CA LEU A 192 8.20 0.29 -4.95
C LEU A 192 9.18 0.27 -3.77
N TRP A 193 8.64 0.50 -2.58
CA TRP A 193 9.41 0.35 -1.34
C TRP A 193 9.24 -1.07 -0.79
N LYS A 194 10.33 -1.84 -0.78
CA LYS A 194 10.36 -3.13 -0.07
C LYS A 194 10.71 -2.86 1.38
N THR A 195 9.75 -3.11 2.28
CA THR A 195 9.94 -2.89 3.72
C THR A 195 11.02 -3.80 4.28
N ALA A 196 11.74 -3.29 5.28
CA ALA A 196 12.67 -4.10 6.05
C ALA A 196 11.93 -5.25 6.75
N ASN A 197 12.48 -6.44 6.68
CA ASN A 197 11.98 -7.56 7.45
C ASN A 197 12.83 -7.72 8.72
N LYS A 198 12.23 -7.48 9.89
CA LYS A 198 12.91 -7.58 11.19
C LYS A 198 13.34 -9.01 11.52
N LYS A 199 12.55 -10.02 11.13
CA LYS A 199 12.87 -11.45 11.36
C LYS A 199 14.10 -11.89 10.55
N THR A 200 14.21 -11.44 9.28
CA THR A 200 15.33 -11.80 8.39
C THR A 200 16.46 -10.77 8.38
N ARG A 201 16.37 -9.73 9.22
CA ARG A 201 17.34 -8.60 9.29
C ARG A 201 17.63 -7.94 7.94
N THR A 202 16.71 -8.03 6.97
CA THR A 202 16.88 -7.37 5.67
C THR A 202 16.50 -5.90 5.77
N LYS A 203 17.37 -5.03 5.21
CA LYS A 203 17.10 -3.58 5.13
C LYS A 203 16.01 -3.32 4.08
N GLY A 204 15.20 -2.29 4.31
CA GLY A 204 14.29 -1.79 3.28
C GLY A 204 15.06 -1.29 2.06
N LYS A 205 14.54 -1.56 0.87
CA LYS A 205 15.13 -1.08 -0.39
C LYS A 205 14.06 -0.61 -1.36
N VAL A 206 14.44 0.31 -2.22
CA VAL A 206 13.63 0.72 -3.37
C VAL A 206 13.83 -0.30 -4.48
N ILE A 207 12.74 -0.69 -5.13
CA ILE A 207 12.75 -1.60 -6.29
C ILE A 207 12.04 -0.89 -7.43
N CYS A 208 12.62 -0.92 -8.61
CA CYS A 208 11.95 -0.54 -9.83
C CYS A 208 11.16 -1.75 -10.36
N LYS A 209 9.86 -1.56 -10.60
CA LYS A 209 9.01 -2.58 -11.24
C LYS A 209 8.61 -2.06 -12.60
N GLU A 210 8.92 -2.83 -13.63
CA GLU A 210 8.50 -2.56 -15.00
C GLU A 210 7.04 -2.95 -15.23
N HIS A 211 6.37 -2.19 -16.08
CA HIS A 211 5.00 -2.40 -16.53
C HIS A 211 4.95 -2.32 -18.05
N PRO A 212 3.87 -2.82 -18.70
CA PRO A 212 3.65 -2.54 -20.12
C PRO A 212 3.68 -1.03 -20.38
N LYS A 213 4.34 -0.63 -21.46
CA LYS A 213 4.49 0.79 -21.83
C LYS A 213 3.12 1.45 -22.01
N LEU A 214 2.86 2.50 -21.24
CA LEU A 214 1.83 3.48 -21.51
C LEU A 214 2.52 4.74 -22.06
N MET A 215 2.25 5.07 -23.32
CA MET A 215 2.67 6.37 -23.87
C MET A 215 1.63 7.41 -23.48
N GLN A 216 2.02 8.41 -22.71
CA GLN A 216 1.23 9.60 -22.46
C GLN A 216 1.83 10.74 -23.27
N ALA A 217 1.10 11.19 -24.29
CA ALA A 217 1.39 12.45 -24.97
C ALA A 217 1.03 13.60 -24.02
N ILE A 218 1.99 14.47 -23.72
CA ILE A 218 1.78 15.56 -22.78
C ILE A 218 1.81 16.87 -23.57
N ALA A 219 0.65 17.47 -23.78
CA ALA A 219 0.53 18.78 -24.41
C ALA A 219 1.33 19.89 -23.67
N LEU A 220 1.68 19.68 -22.42
CA LEU A 220 2.46 20.58 -21.57
C LEU A 220 3.97 20.23 -21.50
N PHE A 221 4.42 19.26 -22.27
CA PHE A 221 5.85 18.88 -22.33
C PHE A 221 6.72 20.02 -22.86
N GLN A 222 6.18 20.89 -23.69
CA GLN A 222 6.88 22.12 -24.12
C GLN A 222 7.24 23.02 -22.94
N PHE A 223 6.37 23.13 -21.94
CA PHE A 223 6.67 23.84 -20.69
C PHE A 223 7.77 23.13 -19.88
N LEU A 224 7.72 21.82 -19.80
CA LEU A 224 8.75 21.02 -19.11
C LEU A 224 10.10 21.11 -19.82
N CYS A 225 10.11 21.05 -21.16
CA CYS A 225 11.32 21.22 -21.98
C CYS A 225 11.92 22.61 -21.86
N LEU A 226 11.10 23.67 -21.82
CA LEU A 226 11.55 25.03 -21.56
C LEU A 226 12.11 25.16 -20.13
N TYR A 227 11.48 24.53 -19.14
CA TYR A 227 11.93 24.52 -17.77
C TYR A 227 13.24 23.72 -17.59
N LEU A 228 13.39 22.60 -18.28
CA LEU A 228 14.60 21.76 -18.27
C LEU A 228 15.76 22.39 -19.07
N ARG A 229 15.48 23.08 -20.18
CA ARG A 229 16.49 23.83 -20.96
C ARG A 229 17.01 25.06 -20.24
N HIS A 230 16.19 25.71 -19.40
CA HIS A 230 16.62 26.86 -18.59
C HIS A 230 17.36 26.44 -17.30
N PHE A 231 17.30 25.17 -16.92
CA PHE A 231 18.02 24.65 -15.78
C PHE A 231 19.06 23.65 -16.27
N GLU A 232 20.32 24.02 -16.16
CA GLU A 232 21.51 23.17 -16.31
C GLU A 232 21.53 21.98 -15.33
N ILE A 233 20.39 21.27 -15.18
CA ILE A 233 20.25 20.13 -14.25
C ILE A 233 20.89 18.87 -14.88
N PHE A 234 21.16 18.88 -16.19
CA PHE A 234 21.66 17.72 -16.92
C PHE A 234 23.17 17.70 -17.14
N THR A 235 23.91 18.65 -16.63
CA THR A 235 25.38 18.63 -16.67
C THR A 235 25.97 18.42 -15.28
N MET A 236 25.68 17.30 -14.65
CA MET A 236 26.57 16.75 -13.61
C MET A 236 26.68 15.24 -13.85
N LYS A 237 27.77 14.88 -14.51
CA LYS A 237 28.42 13.58 -14.42
C LYS A 237 28.76 13.26 -12.96
#